data_a7d82ab7dbc5ca04f860a0cab01e0172
#
_entry.id   a7d82ab7dbc5ca04f860a0cab01e0172
#
_cell.length_a   1.000
_cell.length_b   1.000
_cell.length_c   1.000
_cell.angle_alpha   90.00
_cell.angle_beta   90.00
_cell.angle_gamma   90.00
#
_symmetry.space_group_name_H-M   'P 1'
#
loop_
_entity.id
_entity.type
_entity.pdbx_description
1 polymer ?
#
loop_
_entity_poly.entity_id
_entity_poly.type
_entity_poly.pdbx_seq_one_letter_code
_entity_poly.pdbx_strand_id
1 'polypeptide(L)'
;MLLTDNDKDDIKSLRTIQQTFHRKEAIDKIIWEVYYKPAYHVLMSHLFSKGQDKVCGIYKITSIATGKVYIGQSVDCRSRWRDHIKAALVNGNKTNLLYSAMSKEGPENFTFEILEEVPRPQLNEREKYYIDFYQTVKFGMNKTAGGS
;
A
#
# COMPACT_ATOMS: atom_id res chain seq x y z
N MET A 1 14.00 1.69 -6.33
CA MET A 1 14.83 0.91 -5.40
C MET A 1 14.46 -0.56 -5.52
N LEU A 2 15.45 -1.41 -5.71
CA LEU A 2 15.25 -2.85 -5.84
C LEU A 2 15.54 -3.54 -4.50
N LEU A 3 14.66 -4.46 -4.13
CA LEU A 3 14.90 -5.33 -2.98
C LEU A 3 15.83 -6.47 -3.38
N THR A 4 16.72 -6.86 -2.47
CA THR A 4 17.54 -8.06 -2.66
C THR A 4 16.68 -9.31 -2.44
N ASP A 5 17.16 -10.47 -2.89
CA ASP A 5 16.46 -11.75 -2.65
C ASP A 5 16.32 -12.04 -1.15
N ASN A 6 17.33 -11.69 -0.36
CA ASN A 6 17.30 -11.86 1.09
C ASN A 6 16.23 -10.99 1.74
N ASP A 7 16.09 -9.73 1.30
CA ASP A 7 15.04 -8.83 1.78
C ASP A 7 13.65 -9.38 1.47
N LYS A 8 13.45 -9.92 0.27
CA LYS A 8 12.18 -10.55 -0.14
C LYS A 8 11.85 -11.78 0.69
N ASP A 9 12.85 -12.60 1.04
CA ASP A 9 12.67 -13.77 1.89
C ASP A 9 12.26 -13.37 3.31
N ASP A 10 12.87 -12.33 3.87
CA ASP A 10 12.50 -11.79 5.18
C ASP A 10 11.05 -11.29 5.19
N ILE A 11 10.63 -10.57 4.15
CA ILE A 11 9.26 -10.11 4.00
C ILE A 11 8.27 -11.27 3.91
N LYS A 12 8.61 -12.32 3.15
CA LYS A 12 7.78 -13.54 3.04
C LYS A 12 7.62 -14.23 4.38
N SER A 13 8.69 -14.33 5.16
CA SER A 13 8.66 -14.92 6.50
C SER A 13 7.70 -14.17 7.42
N LEU A 14 7.70 -12.84 7.36
CA LEU A 14 6.78 -12.02 8.14
C LEU A 14 5.32 -12.23 7.75
N ARG A 15 5.04 -12.31 6.45
CA ARG A 15 3.68 -12.59 5.98
C ARG A 15 3.18 -13.95 6.46
N THR A 16 4.06 -14.93 6.48
CA THR A 16 3.73 -16.27 7.00
C THR A 16 3.36 -16.20 8.49
N ILE A 17 4.12 -15.47 9.28
CA ILE A 17 3.82 -15.23 10.70
C ILE A 17 2.47 -14.55 10.85
N GLN A 18 2.21 -13.49 10.08
CA GLN A 18 0.93 -12.78 10.09
C GLN A 18 -0.25 -13.72 9.80
N GLN A 19 -0.15 -14.53 8.76
CA GLN A 19 -1.19 -15.46 8.37
C GLN A 19 -1.50 -16.49 9.47
N THR A 20 -0.49 -16.87 10.24
CA THR A 20 -0.65 -17.82 11.34
C THR A 20 -1.36 -17.21 12.55
N PHE A 21 -1.08 -15.93 12.85
CA PHE A 21 -1.49 -15.31 14.12
C PHE A 21 -2.55 -14.22 14.00
N HIS A 22 -3.03 -13.89 12.83
CA HIS A 22 -3.89 -12.72 12.58
C HIS A 22 -5.28 -12.75 13.25
N ARG A 23 -5.68 -13.84 13.86
CA ARG A 23 -7.05 -14.04 14.36
C ARG A 23 -7.39 -13.40 15.70
N LYS A 24 -6.40 -12.88 16.43
CA LYS A 24 -6.60 -12.32 17.77
C LYS A 24 -5.98 -10.94 17.85
N GLU A 25 -6.82 -9.90 18.00
CA GLU A 25 -6.38 -8.49 18.05
C GLU A 25 -5.29 -8.21 19.07
N ALA A 26 -5.39 -8.78 20.29
CA ALA A 26 -4.38 -8.60 21.31
C ALA A 26 -3.03 -9.22 20.92
N ILE A 27 -3.08 -10.37 20.25
CA ILE A 27 -1.88 -11.04 19.75
C ILE A 27 -1.33 -10.28 18.55
N ASP A 28 -2.19 -9.76 17.66
CA ASP A 28 -1.77 -8.95 16.53
C ASP A 28 -0.99 -7.72 16.97
N LYS A 29 -1.42 -7.06 18.03
CA LYS A 29 -0.72 -5.90 18.57
C LYS A 29 0.68 -6.27 19.08
N ILE A 30 0.79 -7.38 19.81
CA ILE A 30 2.08 -7.89 20.32
C ILE A 30 2.98 -8.30 19.16
N ILE A 31 2.44 -9.02 18.18
CA ILE A 31 3.16 -9.44 16.98
C ILE A 31 3.66 -8.24 16.21
N TRP A 32 2.85 -7.20 16.06
CA TRP A 32 3.28 -5.96 15.41
C TRP A 32 4.50 -5.38 16.12
N GLU A 33 4.45 -5.21 17.45
CA GLU A 33 5.54 -4.59 18.21
C GLU A 33 6.83 -5.41 18.21
N VAL A 34 6.72 -6.73 18.26
CA VAL A 34 7.88 -7.61 18.44
C VAL A 34 8.46 -8.07 17.11
N TYR A 35 7.60 -8.43 16.15
CA TYR A 35 8.04 -9.06 14.89
C TYR A 35 7.89 -8.17 13.67
N TYR A 36 6.72 -7.57 13.47
CA TYR A 36 6.45 -6.81 12.24
C TYR A 36 7.05 -5.41 12.23
N LYS A 37 7.06 -4.73 13.36
CA LYS A 37 7.55 -3.34 13.41
C LYS A 37 9.01 -3.21 12.97
N PRO A 38 9.94 -4.06 13.44
CA PRO A 38 11.30 -4.03 12.93
C PRO A 38 11.40 -4.29 11.43
N ALA A 39 10.68 -5.29 10.92
CA ALA A 39 10.73 -5.62 9.50
C ALA A 39 9.93 -4.65 8.65
N TYR A 40 8.87 -4.05 9.18
CA TYR A 40 8.20 -2.92 8.53
C TYR A 40 9.18 -1.77 8.32
N HIS A 41 10.03 -1.47 9.31
CA HIS A 41 11.04 -0.44 9.16
C HIS A 41 12.09 -0.78 8.09
N VAL A 42 12.49 -2.04 8.01
CA VAL A 42 13.40 -2.50 6.94
C VAL A 42 12.74 -2.32 5.59
N LEU A 43 11.50 -2.78 5.43
CA LEU A 43 10.73 -2.61 4.20
C LEU A 43 10.60 -1.13 3.80
N MET A 44 10.26 -0.27 4.75
CA MET A 44 10.13 1.16 4.49
C MET A 44 11.45 1.80 4.09
N SER A 45 12.57 1.39 4.69
CA SER A 45 13.88 1.91 4.32
C SER A 45 14.30 1.51 2.90
N HIS A 46 13.85 0.37 2.42
CA HIS A 46 14.11 -0.09 1.05
C HIS A 46 13.16 0.53 0.02
N LEU A 47 11.88 0.70 0.36
CA LEU A 47 10.89 1.23 -0.57
C LEU A 47 10.87 2.76 -0.63
N PHE A 48 11.22 3.43 0.46
CA PHE A 48 11.11 4.89 0.55
C PHE A 48 12.38 5.47 1.15
N SER A 49 13.07 6.30 0.37
CA SER A 49 14.29 6.99 0.83
C SER A 49 13.95 8.04 1.89
N LYS A 50 14.83 8.17 2.88
CA LYS A 50 14.72 9.26 3.86
C LYS A 50 14.92 10.61 3.19
N GLY A 51 14.23 11.65 3.68
CA GLY A 51 14.38 13.00 3.20
C GLY A 51 13.68 13.33 1.89
N GLN A 52 12.84 12.42 1.39
CA GLN A 52 11.99 12.74 0.25
C GLN A 52 10.91 13.74 0.65
N ASP A 53 10.64 14.69 -0.26
CA ASP A 53 9.67 15.73 -0.02
C ASP A 53 8.24 15.18 0.07
N LYS A 54 7.45 15.88 0.84
CA LYS A 54 6.03 15.65 0.96
C LYS A 54 5.33 16.02 -0.36
N VAL A 55 4.55 15.11 -0.93
CA VAL A 55 3.82 15.32 -2.18
C VAL A 55 2.32 15.27 -1.94
N CYS A 56 1.64 16.37 -2.22
CA CYS A 56 0.19 16.42 -2.27
C CYS A 56 -0.25 16.12 -3.70
N GLY A 57 -1.00 15.04 -3.90
CA GLY A 57 -1.37 14.67 -5.26
C GLY A 57 -2.12 13.36 -5.38
N ILE A 58 -2.15 12.89 -6.62
CA ILE A 58 -2.81 11.65 -7.01
C ILE A 58 -1.73 10.61 -7.27
N TYR A 59 -1.93 9.41 -6.76
CA TYR A 59 -0.98 8.32 -6.94
C TYR A 59 -1.63 7.07 -7.53
N LYS A 60 -0.78 6.22 -8.07
CA LYS A 60 -1.16 4.94 -8.65
C LYS A 60 -0.34 3.83 -7.97
N ILE A 61 -1.04 2.79 -7.53
CA ILE A 61 -0.42 1.57 -7.01
C ILE A 61 -0.83 0.45 -7.96
N THR A 62 0.16 -0.28 -8.48
CA THR A 62 -0.08 -1.34 -9.47
C THR A 62 0.45 -2.67 -8.95
N SER A 63 -0.38 -3.72 -9.02
CA SER A 63 0.07 -5.09 -8.79
C SER A 63 0.93 -5.56 -9.96
N ILE A 64 2.16 -5.97 -9.70
CA ILE A 64 3.05 -6.50 -10.74
C ILE A 64 2.49 -7.82 -11.28
N ALA A 65 1.90 -8.65 -10.43
CA ALA A 65 1.40 -9.96 -10.81
C ALA A 65 0.15 -9.90 -11.70
N THR A 66 -0.79 -8.99 -11.40
CA THR A 66 -2.09 -8.94 -12.08
C THR A 66 -2.24 -7.76 -13.03
N GLY A 67 -1.42 -6.72 -12.89
CA GLY A 67 -1.57 -5.46 -13.61
C GLY A 67 -2.71 -4.58 -13.08
N LYS A 68 -3.44 -5.02 -12.07
CA LYS A 68 -4.54 -4.23 -11.49
C LYS A 68 -4.03 -2.98 -10.81
N VAL A 69 -4.79 -1.90 -10.93
CA VAL A 69 -4.41 -0.56 -10.49
C VAL A 69 -5.35 -0.06 -9.41
N TYR A 70 -4.78 0.63 -8.42
CA TYR A 70 -5.49 1.41 -7.42
C TYR A 70 -5.08 2.87 -7.55
N ILE A 71 -6.05 3.77 -7.61
CA ILE A 71 -5.85 5.21 -7.64
C ILE A 71 -6.24 5.78 -6.28
N GLY A 72 -5.39 6.64 -5.73
CA GLY A 72 -5.66 7.31 -4.47
C GLY A 72 -5.20 8.75 -4.46
N GLN A 73 -5.56 9.45 -3.42
CA GLN A 73 -5.16 10.83 -3.18
C GLN A 73 -4.59 10.99 -1.77
N SER A 74 -3.69 11.93 -1.61
CA SER A 74 -3.20 12.29 -0.28
C SER A 74 -2.52 13.65 -0.31
N VAL A 75 -2.54 14.34 0.83
CA VAL A 75 -1.70 15.53 1.06
C VAL A 75 -0.24 15.14 1.28
N ASP A 76 0.01 13.87 1.56
CA ASP A 76 1.34 13.28 1.70
C ASP A 76 1.30 11.85 1.17
N CYS A 77 1.56 11.66 -0.11
CA CYS A 77 1.40 10.38 -0.80
C CYS A 77 2.29 9.29 -0.21
N ARG A 78 3.56 9.59 0.10
CA ARG A 78 4.49 8.58 0.64
C ARG A 78 4.07 8.10 2.01
N SER A 79 3.61 9.01 2.87
CA SER A 79 3.06 8.65 4.18
C SER A 79 1.81 7.78 4.03
N ARG A 80 0.95 8.09 3.07
CA ARG A 80 -0.25 7.30 2.78
C ARG A 80 0.11 5.89 2.29
N TRP A 81 1.15 5.75 1.49
CA TRP A 81 1.62 4.43 1.04
C TRP A 81 2.11 3.58 2.21
N ARG A 82 2.84 4.17 3.16
CA ARG A 82 3.25 3.46 4.37
C ARG A 82 2.06 2.98 5.17
N ASP A 83 1.01 3.79 5.28
CA ASP A 83 -0.23 3.41 5.96
C ASP A 83 -0.92 2.25 5.24
N HIS A 84 -0.98 2.26 3.92
CA HIS A 84 -1.54 1.17 3.13
C HIS A 84 -0.79 -0.14 3.37
N ILE A 85 0.53 -0.09 3.33
CA ILE A 85 1.38 -1.28 3.53
C ILE A 85 1.19 -1.81 4.96
N LYS A 86 1.21 -0.92 5.95
CA LYS A 86 0.97 -1.31 7.34
C LYS A 86 -0.41 -1.96 7.52
N ALA A 87 -1.45 -1.36 6.98
CA ALA A 87 -2.80 -1.91 7.06
C ALA A 87 -2.90 -3.29 6.40
N ALA A 88 -2.25 -3.48 5.26
CA ALA A 88 -2.24 -4.76 4.56
C ALA A 88 -1.49 -5.84 5.36
N LEU A 89 -0.36 -5.49 5.98
CA LEU A 89 0.44 -6.43 6.76
C LEU A 89 -0.19 -6.80 8.10
N VAL A 90 -0.83 -5.83 8.78
CA VAL A 90 -1.35 -6.04 10.13
C VAL A 90 -2.78 -6.57 10.12
N ASN A 91 -3.65 -5.98 9.31
CA ASN A 91 -5.08 -6.26 9.36
C ASN A 91 -5.55 -7.24 8.27
N GLY A 92 -4.85 -7.33 7.14
CA GLY A 92 -5.26 -8.19 6.05
C GLY A 92 -6.71 -7.96 5.64
N ASN A 93 -7.16 -6.70 5.58
CA ASN A 93 -8.56 -6.35 5.41
C ASN A 93 -9.15 -6.94 4.13
N LYS A 94 -10.01 -7.95 4.27
CA LYS A 94 -10.60 -8.69 3.16
C LYS A 94 -11.63 -7.88 2.37
N THR A 95 -12.16 -6.80 2.94
CA THR A 95 -13.16 -5.96 2.27
C THR A 95 -12.52 -4.88 1.40
N ASN A 96 -11.25 -4.56 1.63
CA ASN A 96 -10.50 -3.60 0.82
C ASN A 96 -9.69 -4.36 -0.22
N LEU A 97 -9.96 -4.12 -1.50
CA LEU A 97 -9.33 -4.84 -2.60
C LEU A 97 -7.81 -4.67 -2.64
N LEU A 98 -7.32 -3.45 -2.39
CA LEU A 98 -5.90 -3.17 -2.35
C LEU A 98 -5.21 -3.93 -1.22
N TYR A 99 -5.76 -3.87 -0.01
CA TYR A 99 -5.16 -4.52 1.16
C TYR A 99 -5.20 -6.04 1.05
N SER A 100 -6.29 -6.57 0.51
CA SER A 100 -6.41 -8.01 0.23
C SER A 100 -5.34 -8.46 -0.76
N ALA A 101 -5.15 -7.71 -1.84
CA ALA A 101 -4.11 -8.01 -2.84
C ALA A 101 -2.71 -7.90 -2.25
N MET A 102 -2.42 -6.85 -1.49
CA MET A 102 -1.11 -6.68 -0.84
C MET A 102 -0.81 -7.76 0.20
N SER A 103 -1.82 -8.17 0.98
CA SER A 103 -1.67 -9.24 1.96
C SER A 103 -1.38 -10.58 1.28
N LYS A 104 -2.04 -10.84 0.15
CA LYS A 104 -1.90 -12.10 -0.62
C LYS A 104 -0.61 -12.15 -1.43
N GLU A 105 -0.30 -11.07 -2.16
CA GLU A 105 0.80 -11.02 -3.12
C GLU A 105 2.10 -10.49 -2.52
N GLY A 106 2.01 -9.71 -1.46
CA GLY A 106 3.10 -9.01 -0.79
C GLY A 106 3.31 -7.60 -1.33
N PRO A 107 3.50 -6.62 -0.45
CA PRO A 107 3.71 -5.22 -0.87
C PRO A 107 4.95 -5.02 -1.73
N GLU A 108 5.94 -5.90 -1.62
CA GLU A 108 7.15 -5.90 -2.46
C GLU A 108 6.84 -6.20 -3.94
N ASN A 109 5.64 -6.68 -4.25
CA ASN A 109 5.18 -6.99 -5.59
C ASN A 109 4.24 -5.93 -6.17
N PHE A 110 4.32 -4.72 -5.63
CA PHE A 110 3.54 -3.57 -6.07
C PHE A 110 4.47 -2.42 -6.43
N THR A 111 4.04 -1.59 -7.38
CA THR A 111 4.73 -0.34 -7.71
C THR A 111 3.92 0.85 -7.22
N PHE A 112 4.61 1.90 -6.84
CA PHE A 112 4.03 3.13 -6.27
C PHE A 112 4.51 4.31 -7.10
N GLU A 113 3.59 5.07 -7.68
CA GLU A 113 3.92 6.24 -8.54
C GLU A 113 3.05 7.44 -8.20
N ILE A 114 3.65 8.62 -8.30
CA ILE A 114 2.91 9.89 -8.31
C ILE A 114 2.45 10.14 -9.74
N LEU A 115 1.14 10.29 -9.94
CA LEU A 115 0.57 10.63 -11.25
C LEU A 115 0.54 12.11 -11.49
N GLU A 116 0.14 12.86 -10.47
CA GLU A 116 -0.01 14.30 -10.58
C GLU A 116 0.13 14.95 -9.22
N GLU A 117 0.92 16.01 -9.13
CA GLU A 117 1.00 16.85 -7.95
C GLU A 117 0.00 17.99 -8.11
N VAL A 118 -0.95 18.11 -7.15
CA VAL A 118 -2.03 19.08 -7.21
C VAL A 118 -2.29 19.71 -5.86
N PRO A 119 -2.81 20.95 -5.83
CA PRO A 119 -3.26 21.55 -4.58
C PRO A 119 -4.42 20.78 -3.95
N ARG A 120 -4.49 20.83 -2.64
CA ARG A 120 -5.51 20.11 -1.86
C ARG A 120 -6.95 20.26 -2.39
N PRO A 121 -7.44 21.48 -2.77
CA PRO A 121 -8.80 21.63 -3.28
C PRO A 121 -9.10 20.86 -4.56
N GLN A 122 -8.08 20.44 -5.31
CA GLN A 122 -8.25 19.72 -6.58
C GLN A 122 -8.13 18.21 -6.43
N LEU A 123 -7.82 17.69 -5.25
CA LEU A 123 -7.58 16.26 -5.04
C LEU A 123 -8.77 15.39 -5.47
N ASN A 124 -9.99 15.73 -5.03
CA ASN A 124 -11.17 14.92 -5.35
C ASN A 124 -11.46 14.88 -6.86
N GLU A 125 -11.38 16.03 -7.52
CA GLU A 125 -11.61 16.12 -8.96
C GLU A 125 -10.59 15.30 -9.75
N ARG A 126 -9.32 15.44 -9.40
CA ARG A 126 -8.25 14.73 -10.11
C ARG A 126 -8.25 13.25 -9.83
N GLU A 127 -8.57 12.84 -8.61
CA GLU A 127 -8.72 11.41 -8.28
C GLU A 127 -9.83 10.77 -9.13
N LYS A 128 -11.00 11.41 -9.20
CA LYS A 128 -12.10 10.91 -10.04
C LYS A 128 -11.71 10.78 -11.50
N TYR A 129 -10.97 11.76 -12.02
CA TYR A 129 -10.47 11.72 -13.38
C TYR A 129 -9.62 10.48 -13.63
N TYR A 130 -8.66 10.19 -12.75
CA TYR A 130 -7.75 9.04 -12.94
C TYR A 130 -8.43 7.70 -12.70
N ILE A 131 -9.37 7.62 -11.75
CA ILE A 131 -10.17 6.41 -11.55
C ILE A 131 -10.95 6.08 -12.81
N ASP A 132 -11.56 7.07 -13.44
CA ASP A 132 -12.26 6.90 -14.72
C ASP A 132 -11.30 6.57 -15.85
N PHE A 133 -10.20 7.28 -15.96
CA PHE A 133 -9.19 7.05 -17.01
C PHE A 133 -8.65 5.62 -16.99
N TYR A 134 -8.30 5.10 -15.81
CA TYR A 134 -7.77 3.75 -15.64
C TYR A 134 -8.84 2.69 -15.47
N GLN A 135 -10.11 3.07 -15.34
CA GLN A 135 -11.24 2.14 -15.12
C GLN A 135 -11.00 1.22 -13.92
N THR A 136 -10.52 1.78 -12.80
CA THR A 136 -10.08 1.00 -11.65
C THR A 136 -11.21 0.45 -10.79
N VAL A 137 -12.42 0.96 -10.93
CA VAL A 137 -13.60 0.38 -10.27
C VAL A 137 -14.00 -0.92 -10.96
N LYS A 138 -14.01 -0.94 -12.29
CA LYS A 138 -14.42 -2.11 -13.08
C LYS A 138 -13.31 -3.16 -13.18
N PHE A 139 -12.08 -2.73 -13.43
CA PHE A 139 -10.96 -3.62 -13.76
C PHE A 139 -9.80 -3.57 -12.76
N GLY A 140 -9.86 -2.73 -11.74
CA GLY A 140 -8.81 -2.52 -10.79
C GLY A 140 -9.23 -2.76 -9.34
N MET A 141 -8.61 -1.99 -8.44
CA MET A 141 -8.74 -2.18 -7.00
C MET A 141 -9.50 -1.07 -6.27
N ASN A 142 -10.15 -0.15 -6.98
CA ASN A 142 -11.01 0.85 -6.38
C ASN A 142 -12.44 0.32 -6.25
N LYS A 143 -13.09 0.62 -5.13
CA LYS A 143 -14.52 0.26 -4.92
C LYS A 143 -15.47 1.31 -5.45
N THR A 144 -15.08 2.58 -5.40
CA THR A 144 -15.94 3.71 -5.77
C THR A 144 -15.23 4.62 -6.76
N ALA A 145 -16.00 5.48 -7.40
CA ALA A 145 -15.49 6.46 -8.35
C ALA A 145 -14.61 7.57 -7.74
N GLY A 146 -14.39 7.52 -6.42
CA GLY A 146 -13.52 8.47 -5.74
C GLY A 146 -14.25 9.67 -5.16
N GLY A 147 -13.47 10.63 -4.64
CA GLY A 147 -14.01 11.86 -4.07
C GLY A 147 -14.40 11.76 -2.60
N SER A 148 -13.87 10.79 -1.91
CA SER A 148 -14.09 10.64 -0.47
C SER A 148 -13.25 11.63 0.33
#